data_e9b350944e829b708ed63cdc8144106c
#
_entry.id   e9b350944e829b708ed63cdc8144106c
#
_cell.length_a   1.000
_cell.length_b   1.000
_cell.length_c   1.000
_cell.angle_alpha   90.00
_cell.angle_beta   90.00
_cell.angle_gamma   90.00
#
_symmetry.space_group_name_H-M   'P 1'
#
loop_
_entity.id
_entity.type
_entity.pdbx_description
1 polymer ?
#
loop_
_entity_poly.entity_id
_entity_poly.type
_entity_poly.pdbx_seq_one_letter_code
_entity_poly.pdbx_strand_id
1 'polypeptide(L)'
;MRRKNIFSFYVTSLPALRLIDKMENDETHIIHRILKGETSLYKYFLDKYSQQVFILIIRIVENQEDAEELTQDTFLKAFEHLSSFKAESSFSTWIYRIAYNTAISATRKKQELIVMDSAMLMNISDQQIDDALNDESGER
;
A
#
# COMPACT_ATOMS: atom_id res chain seq x y z
N MET A 1 -28.93 0.16 -6.09
CA MET A 1 -28.54 1.48 -6.35
C MET A 1 -28.61 2.36 -5.11
N ARG A 2 -27.98 2.69 -4.35
CA ARG A 2 -28.00 3.58 -3.19
C ARG A 2 -27.63 2.90 -1.92
N ARG A 3 -26.45 2.27 -2.00
CA ARG A 3 -25.68 1.92 -0.82
C ARG A 3 -25.48 3.09 0.14
N LYS A 4 -25.66 4.34 -0.32
CA LYS A 4 -25.63 5.55 0.50
C LYS A 4 -26.76 5.63 1.54
N ASN A 5 -27.91 4.99 1.30
CA ASN A 5 -29.07 5.12 2.21
C ASN A 5 -28.96 4.26 3.46
N ILE A 6 -28.28 3.11 3.42
CA ILE A 6 -28.07 2.27 4.60
C ILE A 6 -26.99 2.88 5.50
N PHE A 7 -25.92 3.38 4.92
CA PHE A 7 -24.87 4.11 5.64
C PHE A 7 -25.39 5.43 6.23
N SER A 8 -26.21 6.15 5.46
CA SER A 8 -26.86 7.39 5.88
C SER A 8 -27.83 7.17 7.03
N PHE A 9 -28.53 6.04 7.08
CA PHE A 9 -29.49 5.72 8.14
C PHE A 9 -28.77 5.44 9.48
N TYR A 10 -27.62 4.77 9.48
CA TYR A 10 -26.83 4.56 10.70
C TYR A 10 -26.05 5.81 11.11
N VAL A 11 -25.70 6.67 10.18
CA VAL A 11 -24.93 7.90 10.41
C VAL A 11 -25.83 9.08 10.84
N THR A 12 -27.14 9.01 10.58
CA THR A 12 -28.10 10.06 10.98
C THR A 12 -28.54 10.01 12.44
N SER A 13 -28.08 9.05 13.23
CA SER A 13 -28.23 9.19 14.67
C SER A 13 -27.29 10.32 15.14
N LEU A 14 -27.85 11.40 15.62
CA LEU A 14 -27.15 12.61 16.09
C LEU A 14 -25.92 12.37 16.99
N PRO A 15 -25.91 11.37 17.91
CA PRO A 15 -24.72 11.06 18.70
C PRO A 15 -23.57 10.45 17.89
N ALA A 16 -23.86 9.64 16.85
CA ALA A 16 -22.84 9.04 16.01
C ALA A 16 -22.17 10.06 15.07
N LEU A 17 -22.95 11.01 14.50
CA LEU A 17 -22.42 12.13 13.73
C LEU A 17 -21.51 13.03 14.54
N ARG A 18 -21.89 13.37 15.78
CA ARG A 18 -21.06 14.16 16.68
C ARG A 18 -19.76 13.45 17.06
N LEU A 19 -19.81 12.13 17.23
CA LEU A 19 -18.62 11.32 17.54
C LEU A 19 -17.67 11.26 16.35
N ILE A 20 -18.17 11.08 15.14
CA ILE A 20 -17.39 11.05 13.90
C ILE A 20 -16.77 12.43 13.64
N ASP A 21 -17.54 13.50 13.71
CA ASP A 21 -17.04 14.89 13.56
C ASP A 21 -15.99 15.23 14.60
N LYS A 22 -16.16 14.78 15.84
CA LYS A 22 -15.17 14.96 16.90
C LYS A 22 -13.89 14.19 16.62
N MET A 23 -13.98 12.96 16.16
CA MET A 23 -12.81 12.13 15.83
C MET A 23 -12.03 12.71 14.64
N GLU A 24 -12.70 13.16 13.58
CA GLU A 24 -12.07 13.81 12.43
C GLU A 24 -11.38 15.12 12.82
N ASN A 25 -12.03 15.93 13.65
CA ASN A 25 -11.41 17.15 14.18
C ASN A 25 -10.21 16.87 15.06
N ASP A 26 -10.27 15.82 15.90
CA ASP A 26 -9.16 15.41 16.75
C ASP A 26 -7.97 14.93 15.92
N GLU A 27 -8.19 14.16 14.87
CA GLU A 27 -7.13 13.68 13.98
C GLU A 27 -6.50 14.83 13.18
N THR A 28 -7.29 15.74 12.66
CA THR A 28 -6.77 16.94 11.98
C THR A 28 -5.93 17.79 12.93
N HIS A 29 -6.35 17.93 14.18
CA HIS A 29 -5.58 18.64 15.21
C HIS A 29 -4.24 17.95 15.51
N ILE A 30 -4.25 16.63 15.62
CA ILE A 30 -3.01 15.83 15.81
C ILE A 30 -2.07 16.03 14.60
N ILE A 31 -2.58 15.98 13.39
CA ILE A 31 -1.78 16.23 12.18
C ILE A 31 -1.14 17.60 12.21
N HIS A 32 -1.88 18.65 12.58
CA HIS A 32 -1.32 19.99 12.70
C HIS A 32 -0.15 20.06 13.70
N ARG A 33 -0.27 19.38 14.82
CA ARG A 33 0.80 19.32 15.83
C ARG A 33 2.02 18.58 15.31
N ILE A 34 1.82 17.46 14.61
CA ILE A 34 2.92 16.72 13.97
C ILE A 34 3.67 17.60 12.98
N LEU A 35 2.95 18.34 12.13
CA LEU A 35 3.54 19.24 11.13
C LEU A 35 4.29 20.43 11.77
N LYS A 36 3.97 20.77 13.02
CA LYS A 36 4.72 21.76 13.82
C LYS A 36 5.95 21.21 14.52
N GLY A 37 6.20 19.88 14.41
CA GLY A 37 7.38 19.24 14.96
C GLY A 37 7.14 18.23 16.08
N GLU A 38 5.90 18.06 16.55
CA GLU A 38 5.55 17.04 17.56
C GLU A 38 5.40 15.66 16.91
N THR A 39 6.47 15.16 16.30
CA THR A 39 6.47 13.95 15.45
C THR A 39 6.14 12.67 16.23
N SER A 40 6.36 12.64 17.54
CA SER A 40 6.00 11.50 18.40
C SER A 40 4.49 11.21 18.39
N LEU A 41 3.65 12.20 18.11
CA LEU A 41 2.21 12.02 18.00
C LEU A 41 1.80 11.15 16.81
N TYR A 42 2.66 10.95 15.83
CA TYR A 42 2.40 10.07 14.70
C TYR A 42 2.15 8.62 15.11
N LYS A 43 2.68 8.21 16.26
CA LYS A 43 2.40 6.90 16.88
C LYS A 43 0.90 6.64 17.03
N TYR A 44 0.09 7.66 17.27
CA TYR A 44 -1.37 7.52 17.33
C TYR A 44 -1.95 6.88 16.07
N PHE A 45 -1.50 7.32 14.90
CA PHE A 45 -1.95 6.77 13.61
C PHE A 45 -1.44 5.36 13.36
N LEU A 46 -0.19 5.07 13.74
CA LEU A 46 0.37 3.72 13.69
C LEU A 46 -0.45 2.75 14.53
N ASP A 47 -0.70 3.08 15.78
CA ASP A 47 -1.43 2.22 16.70
C ASP A 47 -2.88 2.00 16.26
N LYS A 48 -3.51 3.02 15.69
CA LYS A 48 -4.92 2.97 15.28
C LYS A 48 -5.14 2.24 13.96
N TYR A 49 -4.26 2.38 12.97
CA TYR A 49 -4.51 1.99 11.60
C TYR A 49 -3.63 0.87 11.07
N SER A 50 -2.52 0.50 11.73
CA SER A 50 -1.56 -0.45 11.17
C SER A 50 -2.15 -1.84 10.90
N GLN A 51 -3.00 -2.35 11.77
CA GLN A 51 -3.64 -3.65 11.57
C GLN A 51 -4.55 -3.66 10.34
N GLN A 52 -5.35 -2.63 10.15
CA GLN A 52 -6.26 -2.52 9.01
C GLN A 52 -5.53 -2.32 7.70
N VAL A 53 -4.46 -1.53 7.71
CA VAL A 53 -3.55 -1.36 6.58
C VAL A 53 -2.90 -2.70 6.22
N PHE A 54 -2.39 -3.44 7.19
CA PHE A 54 -1.83 -4.78 6.98
C PHE A 54 -2.85 -5.74 6.36
N ILE A 55 -4.07 -5.79 6.88
CA ILE A 55 -5.14 -6.64 6.36
C ILE A 55 -5.46 -6.29 4.89
N LEU A 56 -5.50 -5.02 4.55
CA LEU A 56 -5.70 -4.58 3.18
C LEU A 56 -4.57 -5.05 2.26
N ILE A 57 -3.34 -4.88 2.68
CA ILE A 57 -2.15 -5.21 1.88
C ILE A 57 -2.00 -6.72 1.72
N ILE A 58 -2.16 -7.53 2.78
CA ILE A 58 -2.00 -8.99 2.71
C ILE A 58 -3.01 -9.63 1.74
N ARG A 59 -4.20 -9.06 1.59
CA ARG A 59 -5.19 -9.53 0.62
C ARG A 59 -4.75 -9.30 -0.84
N ILE A 60 -3.87 -8.34 -1.07
CA ILE A 60 -3.37 -8.01 -2.42
C ILE A 60 -2.10 -8.81 -2.73
N VAL A 61 -1.15 -8.85 -1.81
CA VAL A 61 0.18 -9.43 -2.07
C VAL A 61 0.30 -10.91 -1.69
N GLU A 62 -0.60 -11.41 -0.84
CA GLU A 62 -0.70 -12.82 -0.43
C GLU A 62 0.57 -13.41 0.22
N ASN A 63 1.49 -12.56 0.65
CA ASN A 63 2.74 -12.92 1.33
C ASN A 63 2.90 -12.08 2.59
N GLN A 64 3.13 -12.72 3.73
CA GLN A 64 3.17 -12.05 5.02
C GLN A 64 4.36 -11.09 5.15
N GLU A 65 5.56 -11.50 4.74
CA GLU A 65 6.75 -10.66 4.83
C GLU A 65 6.62 -9.42 3.95
N ASP A 66 6.16 -9.60 2.71
CA ASP A 66 5.88 -8.49 1.80
C ASP A 66 4.83 -7.55 2.39
N ALA A 67 3.78 -8.09 3.01
CA ALA A 67 2.71 -7.28 3.61
C ALA A 67 3.21 -6.48 4.83
N GLU A 68 4.08 -7.03 5.65
CA GLU A 68 4.69 -6.33 6.79
C GLU A 68 5.58 -5.17 6.29
N GLU A 69 6.43 -5.43 5.31
CA GLU A 69 7.29 -4.41 4.70
C GLU A 69 6.48 -3.29 4.05
N LEU A 70 5.47 -3.64 3.26
CA LEU A 70 4.62 -2.66 2.57
C LEU A 70 3.72 -1.87 3.54
N THR A 71 3.38 -2.45 4.68
CA THR A 71 2.69 -1.72 5.76
C THR A 71 3.59 -0.63 6.34
N GLN A 72 4.84 -0.95 6.64
CA GLN A 72 5.83 0.04 7.10
C GLN A 72 6.06 1.13 6.05
N ASP A 73 6.24 0.74 4.80
CA ASP A 73 6.37 1.66 3.65
C ASP A 73 5.18 2.61 3.52
N THR A 74 3.97 2.10 3.71
CA THR A 74 2.75 2.89 3.65
C THR A 74 2.76 4.01 4.69
N PHE A 75 3.09 3.69 5.94
CA PHE A 75 3.15 4.68 7.01
C PHE A 75 4.30 5.67 6.84
N LEU A 76 5.44 5.22 6.31
CA LEU A 76 6.56 6.11 5.98
C LEU A 76 6.17 7.11 4.89
N LYS A 77 5.57 6.65 3.81
CA LYS A 77 5.05 7.51 2.73
C LYS A 77 3.98 8.49 3.24
N ALA A 78 3.07 8.01 4.08
CA ALA A 78 2.04 8.85 4.69
C ALA A 78 2.67 9.94 5.57
N PHE A 79 3.70 9.64 6.32
CA PHE A 79 4.43 10.61 7.13
C PHE A 79 5.14 11.65 6.26
N GLU A 80 5.85 11.21 5.23
CA GLU A 80 6.56 12.10 4.29
C GLU A 80 5.61 13.06 3.55
N HIS A 81 4.40 12.59 3.23
CA HIS A 81 3.39 13.37 2.51
C HIS A 81 2.28 13.94 3.42
N LEU A 82 2.47 13.93 4.73
CA LEU A 82 1.44 14.37 5.67
C LEU A 82 1.02 15.83 5.45
N SER A 83 1.95 16.69 5.03
CA SER A 83 1.68 18.08 4.68
C SER A 83 0.72 18.23 3.49
N SER A 84 0.59 17.21 2.64
CA SER A 84 -0.33 17.21 1.50
C SER A 84 -1.74 16.73 1.86
N PHE A 85 -1.96 16.23 3.07
CA PHE A 85 -3.28 15.86 3.55
C PHE A 85 -4.15 17.10 3.74
N LYS A 86 -5.21 17.23 2.95
CA LYS A 86 -6.07 18.42 2.92
C LYS A 86 -7.36 18.28 3.73
N ALA A 87 -7.56 17.16 4.41
CA ALA A 87 -8.80 16.83 5.13
C ALA A 87 -10.08 16.85 4.25
N GLU A 88 -9.91 16.66 2.94
CA GLU A 88 -11.03 16.47 1.99
C GLU A 88 -11.68 15.08 2.14
N SER A 89 -10.97 14.15 2.75
CA SER A 89 -11.42 12.84 3.19
C SER A 89 -10.93 12.59 4.62
N SER A 90 -11.44 11.54 5.28
CA SER A 90 -10.87 11.09 6.55
C SER A 90 -9.42 10.64 6.38
N PHE A 91 -8.64 10.69 7.44
CA PHE A 91 -7.28 10.16 7.43
C PHE A 91 -7.27 8.67 7.06
N SER A 92 -8.23 7.89 7.55
CA SER A 92 -8.36 6.47 7.21
C SER A 92 -8.51 6.23 5.71
N THR A 93 -9.36 6.98 5.03
CA THR A 93 -9.52 6.89 3.58
C THR A 93 -8.24 7.26 2.85
N TRP A 94 -7.57 8.30 3.30
CA TRP A 94 -6.32 8.77 2.71
C TRP A 94 -5.19 7.74 2.85
N ILE A 95 -4.99 7.17 4.04
CA ILE A 95 -3.94 6.16 4.26
C ILE A 95 -4.26 4.83 3.55
N TYR A 96 -5.53 4.42 3.46
CA TYR A 96 -5.90 3.22 2.72
C TYR A 96 -5.65 3.36 1.22
N ARG A 97 -5.82 4.55 0.67
CA ARG A 97 -5.44 4.84 -0.73
C ARG A 97 -3.94 4.70 -0.96
N ILE A 98 -3.12 5.21 -0.04
CA ILE A 98 -1.67 5.04 -0.09
C ILE A 98 -1.30 3.56 0.02
N ALA A 99 -1.91 2.82 0.94
CA ALA A 99 -1.69 1.38 1.14
C ALA A 99 -2.03 0.57 -0.12
N TYR A 100 -3.19 0.81 -0.70
CA TYR A 100 -3.63 0.16 -1.93
C TYR A 100 -2.66 0.41 -3.09
N ASN A 101 -2.29 1.66 -3.33
CA ASN A 101 -1.36 2.02 -4.38
C ASN A 101 0.03 1.41 -4.16
N THR A 102 0.50 1.37 -2.92
CA THR A 102 1.78 0.75 -2.54
C THR A 102 1.77 -0.74 -2.84
N ALA A 103 0.72 -1.46 -2.46
CA ALA A 103 0.57 -2.88 -2.69
C ALA A 103 0.45 -3.24 -4.19
N ILE A 104 -0.36 -2.51 -4.93
CA ILE A 104 -0.52 -2.72 -6.38
C ILE A 104 0.79 -2.46 -7.13
N SER A 105 1.51 -1.41 -6.79
CA SER A 105 2.81 -1.09 -7.40
C SER A 105 3.85 -2.18 -7.13
N ALA A 106 3.90 -2.71 -5.92
CA ALA A 106 4.79 -3.81 -5.54
C ALA A 106 4.46 -5.10 -6.32
N THR A 107 3.18 -5.44 -6.45
CA THR A 107 2.73 -6.61 -7.22
C THR A 107 3.11 -6.50 -8.69
N ARG A 108 2.91 -5.35 -9.29
CA ARG A 108 3.28 -5.07 -10.69
C ARG A 108 4.79 -5.22 -10.90
N LYS A 109 5.60 -4.63 -10.04
CA LYS A 109 7.06 -4.72 -10.09
C LYS A 109 7.55 -6.16 -9.97
N LYS A 110 6.97 -6.96 -9.07
CA LYS A 110 7.28 -8.37 -8.91
C LYS A 110 6.99 -9.19 -10.17
N GLN A 111 5.85 -8.95 -10.81
CA GLN A 111 5.48 -9.59 -12.08
C GLN A 111 6.45 -9.24 -13.21
N GLU A 112 6.86 -7.98 -13.33
CA GLU A 112 7.85 -7.53 -14.31
C GLU A 112 9.18 -8.25 -14.14
N LEU A 113 9.68 -8.39 -12.91
CA LEU A 113 10.92 -9.11 -12.60
C LEU A 113 10.84 -10.59 -12.98
N ILE A 114 9.72 -11.27 -12.69
CA ILE A 114 9.52 -12.67 -13.06
C ILE A 114 9.54 -12.86 -14.57
N VAL A 115 8.92 -11.97 -15.32
CA VAL A 115 8.92 -12.00 -16.80
C VAL A 115 10.34 -11.79 -17.34
N MET A 116 11.10 -10.87 -16.79
CA MET A 116 12.49 -10.61 -17.19
C MET A 116 13.39 -11.82 -16.92
N ASP A 117 13.30 -12.41 -15.73
CA ASP A 117 14.06 -13.61 -15.37
C ASP A 117 13.74 -14.80 -16.27
N SER A 118 12.46 -14.99 -16.60
CA SER A 118 12.01 -16.03 -17.51
C SER A 118 12.55 -15.82 -18.93
N ALA A 119 12.56 -14.60 -19.43
CA ALA A 119 13.13 -14.25 -20.72
C ALA A 119 14.65 -14.44 -20.76
N MET A 120 15.37 -14.11 -19.67
CA MET A 120 16.81 -14.37 -19.54
C MET A 120 17.11 -15.86 -19.57
N LEU A 121 16.35 -16.68 -18.85
CA LEU A 121 16.52 -18.13 -18.83
C LEU A 121 16.27 -18.77 -20.20
N MET A 122 15.28 -18.31 -20.95
CA MET A 122 15.01 -18.75 -22.31
C MET A 122 16.19 -18.42 -23.25
N ASN A 123 16.74 -17.22 -23.19
CA ASN A 123 17.88 -16.80 -24.00
C ASN A 123 19.13 -17.61 -23.70
N ILE A 124 19.39 -17.97 -22.45
CA ILE A 124 20.53 -18.83 -22.06
C ILE A 124 20.33 -20.24 -22.62
N SER A 125 19.12 -20.77 -22.56
CA SER A 125 18.78 -22.09 -23.13
C SER A 125 19.02 -22.16 -24.63
N ASP A 126 18.62 -21.14 -25.38
CA ASP A 126 18.79 -21.06 -26.81
C ASP A 126 20.30 -20.95 -27.21
N GLN A 127 21.09 -20.16 -26.48
CA GLN A 127 22.53 -20.06 -26.70
C GLN A 127 23.26 -21.36 -26.41
N GLN A 128 22.88 -22.10 -25.37
CA GLN A 128 23.49 -23.39 -25.06
C GLN A 128 23.20 -24.47 -26.13
N ILE A 129 22.01 -24.40 -26.73
CA ILE A 129 21.62 -25.30 -27.83
C ILE A 129 22.42 -24.99 -29.09
N ASP A 130 22.58 -23.72 -29.44
CA ASP A 130 23.36 -23.28 -30.60
C ASP A 130 24.86 -23.63 -30.45
N ASP A 131 25.44 -23.48 -29.26
CA ASP A 131 26.82 -23.84 -28.97
C ASP A 131 27.03 -25.36 -29.04
N ALA A 132 26.08 -26.16 -28.56
CA ALA A 132 26.13 -27.62 -28.66
C ALA A 132 25.99 -28.12 -30.10
N LEU A 133 25.19 -27.48 -30.92
CA LEU A 133 25.02 -27.81 -32.33
C LEU A 133 26.26 -27.43 -33.17
N ASN A 134 26.97 -26.36 -32.80
CA ASN A 134 28.18 -25.93 -33.46
C ASN A 134 29.42 -26.79 -33.09
N ASP A 135 29.43 -27.38 -31.89
CA ASP A 135 30.54 -28.26 -31.47
C ASP A 135 30.50 -29.62 -32.18
N GLU A 136 29.33 -30.16 -32.49
CA GLU A 136 29.21 -31.41 -33.30
C GLU A 136 29.59 -31.24 -34.77
N SER A 137 29.57 -30.01 -35.29
CA SER A 137 29.97 -29.75 -36.67
C SER A 137 31.48 -29.55 -36.85
N GLY A 138 32.27 -29.49 -35.79
CA GLY A 138 33.70 -29.25 -35.77
C GLY A 138 34.61 -30.50 -35.85
N GLU A 139 34.08 -31.72 -35.74
CA GLU A 139 34.83 -32.99 -35.73
C GLU A 139 34.87 -33.71 -37.08
N ARG A 140 34.98 -32.99 -38.17
CA ARG A 140 35.27 -33.61 -39.46
C ARG A 140 36.48 -32.99 -40.14
#